data_0253106ad61628c00bd38741d590164a
#
_entry.id   0253106ad61628c00bd38741d590164a
#
_cell.length_a   1.000
_cell.length_b   1.000
_cell.length_c   1.000
_cell.angle_alpha   90.00
_cell.angle_beta   90.00
_cell.angle_gamma   90.00
#
_symmetry.space_group_name_H-M   'P 1'
#
loop_
_entity.id
_entity.type
_entity.pdbx_description
1 polymer ?
#
loop_
_entity_poly.entity_id
_entity_poly.type
_entity_poly.pdbx_seq_one_letter_code
_entity_poly.pdbx_strand_id
1 'polypeptide(L)'
;MKRIVSFVMAAGMALSLAACGGAVSGASSTSTVAPVASSAAAADDGEILIGCLQDITGNTSGLGLSVQKGAQAAVDEINANGGINGKKIVMNTYDTKGDVTEAVNSYITAVTVDQVSLIVGPPVANIANAIKETSEGYDVPVVGLAMDPACQTKSEGVPYKNMFALQPSATTQGDIMAAFAVKNGYKTFGILYNQENAYSVSLLAPFVDRLAEDNITVDDSMIVAYGAADTDYKTLLLPLVNANVDAIYCPNYTQQLVAIETAATELGYKGKIITGLDGAPGFNTTYGGDCSNIYYINNINTEDETIAA
;
A
#
# COMPACT_ATOMS: atom_id res chain seq x y z
N MET A 1 8.33 46.20 -17.42
CA MET A 1 9.60 46.85 -17.86
C MET A 1 10.78 45.98 -17.43
N LYS A 2 11.71 45.74 -18.39
CA LYS A 2 13.01 45.03 -18.32
C LYS A 2 12.88 43.51 -18.18
N ARG A 3 12.95 42.66 -19.19
CA ARG A 3 13.97 42.27 -20.21
C ARG A 3 15.39 42.15 -19.66
N ILE A 4 16.01 40.97 -19.96
CA ILE A 4 17.40 40.73 -20.36
C ILE A 4 17.79 39.32 -19.81
N VAL A 5 18.49 38.40 -20.43
CA VAL A 5 19.02 38.10 -21.78
C VAL A 5 19.61 36.69 -21.66
N SER A 6 19.55 35.95 -22.73
CA SER A 6 20.18 34.64 -22.98
C SER A 6 21.72 34.69 -22.85
N PHE A 7 22.30 33.55 -22.46
CA PHE A 7 23.67 33.23 -22.89
C PHE A 7 23.76 31.76 -23.30
N VAL A 8 24.00 31.59 -24.59
CA VAL A 8 24.45 30.36 -25.25
C VAL A 8 25.98 30.35 -25.14
N MET A 9 26.56 29.24 -24.75
CA MET A 9 27.96 28.93 -25.05
C MET A 9 28.08 27.49 -25.52
N ALA A 10 28.30 27.39 -26.84
CA ALA A 10 28.85 26.23 -27.52
C ALA A 10 30.38 26.34 -27.56
N ALA A 11 31.06 25.26 -27.26
CA ALA A 11 32.44 24.96 -27.63
C ALA A 11 32.56 23.44 -27.64
N GLY A 12 32.73 22.93 -28.66
CA GLY A 12 33.39 22.44 -29.78
C GLY A 12 34.88 22.14 -29.52
N MET A 13 35.25 20.83 -29.54
CA MET A 13 36.63 20.45 -29.87
C MET A 13 36.64 19.15 -30.67
N ALA A 14 37.35 19.29 -31.78
CA ALA A 14 37.47 18.34 -32.85
C ALA A 14 38.72 17.45 -32.69
N LEU A 15 38.65 16.29 -33.30
CA LEU A 15 39.64 15.52 -34.04
C LEU A 15 41.07 15.34 -33.51
N SER A 16 41.46 14.08 -33.45
CA SER A 16 42.77 13.65 -33.96
C SER A 16 42.61 12.29 -34.67
N LEU A 17 42.78 12.35 -36.00
CA LEU A 17 43.06 11.21 -36.88
C LEU A 17 44.51 10.78 -36.71
N ALA A 18 44.76 9.50 -36.68
CA ALA A 18 46.03 8.93 -37.14
C ALA A 18 45.73 7.74 -38.07
N ALA A 19 46.10 7.94 -39.32
CA ALA A 19 46.00 6.95 -40.36
C ALA A 19 47.21 6.01 -40.34
N CYS A 20 47.01 4.74 -40.66
CA CYS A 20 47.95 3.92 -41.36
C CYS A 20 47.25 2.95 -42.31
N GLY A 21 47.61 3.00 -43.55
CA GLY A 21 46.95 2.38 -44.66
C GLY A 21 47.31 0.91 -44.88
N GLY A 22 46.48 0.28 -45.68
CA GLY A 22 46.70 -1.04 -46.29
C GLY A 22 45.50 -1.38 -47.16
N ALA A 23 45.67 -1.23 -48.45
CA ALA A 23 44.73 -1.57 -49.51
C ALA A 23 44.68 -3.09 -49.73
N VAL A 24 43.51 -3.70 -49.88
CA VAL A 24 43.20 -4.77 -50.84
C VAL A 24 41.73 -4.85 -51.16
N SER A 25 41.44 -5.02 -52.42
CA SER A 25 40.28 -5.22 -53.24
C SER A 25 39.03 -5.86 -52.69
N GLY A 26 37.90 -5.24 -53.01
CA GLY A 26 36.73 -5.79 -53.75
C GLY A 26 35.93 -6.95 -53.13
N ALA A 27 34.72 -6.63 -52.63
CA ALA A 27 33.50 -7.35 -53.00
C ALA A 27 32.31 -6.63 -52.38
N SER A 28 31.34 -6.18 -53.19
CA SER A 28 30.02 -5.76 -52.80
C SER A 28 29.32 -6.90 -52.10
N SER A 29 28.97 -6.72 -50.84
CA SER A 29 27.93 -7.51 -50.18
C SER A 29 27.00 -6.57 -49.45
N THR A 30 25.80 -6.47 -49.96
CA THR A 30 24.61 -5.90 -49.31
C THR A 30 24.40 -6.56 -47.96
N SER A 31 24.75 -5.84 -46.89
CA SER A 31 24.40 -6.25 -45.52
C SER A 31 22.94 -5.91 -45.29
N THR A 32 22.07 -6.89 -45.47
CA THR A 32 20.78 -6.95 -44.83
C THR A 32 21.01 -6.94 -43.33
N VAL A 33 20.56 -5.85 -42.67
CA VAL A 33 20.50 -5.79 -41.23
C VAL A 33 19.45 -6.84 -40.80
N ALA A 34 19.95 -7.95 -40.31
CA ALA A 34 19.08 -8.93 -39.62
C ALA A 34 18.43 -8.25 -38.40
N PRO A 35 17.17 -8.49 -38.12
CA PRO A 35 16.58 -8.02 -36.87
C PRO A 35 17.41 -8.62 -35.73
N VAL A 36 17.79 -7.74 -34.78
CA VAL A 36 18.40 -8.17 -33.53
C VAL A 36 17.40 -9.16 -32.90
N ALA A 37 17.75 -10.43 -32.93
CA ALA A 37 17.01 -11.43 -32.19
C ALA A 37 16.99 -10.96 -30.72
N SER A 38 15.81 -10.70 -30.22
CA SER A 38 15.54 -10.63 -28.80
C SER A 38 16.33 -11.77 -28.15
N SER A 39 17.24 -11.43 -27.23
CA SER A 39 17.96 -12.42 -26.47
C SER A 39 16.93 -13.38 -25.88
N ALA A 40 17.02 -14.62 -26.27
CA ALA A 40 16.24 -15.68 -25.66
C ALA A 40 16.41 -15.51 -24.13
N ALA A 41 15.30 -15.45 -23.42
CA ALA A 41 15.26 -15.57 -21.99
C ALA A 41 16.22 -16.69 -21.57
N ALA A 42 17.08 -16.40 -20.58
CA ALA A 42 17.93 -17.41 -19.97
C ALA A 42 17.08 -18.65 -19.70
N ALA A 43 17.61 -19.82 -20.00
CA ALA A 43 16.91 -21.07 -19.77
C ALA A 43 16.44 -21.06 -18.32
N ASP A 44 15.15 -21.08 -18.15
CA ASP A 44 14.44 -21.12 -16.87
C ASP A 44 14.86 -22.41 -16.16
N ASP A 45 15.67 -22.29 -15.11
CA ASP A 45 16.23 -23.42 -14.33
C ASP A 45 15.15 -24.19 -13.55
N GLY A 46 13.89 -24.05 -13.95
CA GLY A 46 12.76 -24.70 -13.29
C GLY A 46 12.26 -23.97 -12.07
N GLU A 47 12.55 -22.70 -11.89
CA GLU A 47 12.07 -21.85 -10.82
C GLU A 47 11.11 -20.76 -11.32
N ILE A 48 10.17 -20.37 -10.46
CA ILE A 48 9.28 -19.23 -10.65
C ILE A 48 9.69 -18.18 -9.63
N LEU A 49 10.28 -17.07 -10.10
CA LEU A 49 10.71 -16.00 -9.22
C LEU A 49 9.55 -15.03 -8.95
N ILE A 50 9.27 -14.76 -7.69
CA ILE A 50 8.28 -13.77 -7.24
C ILE A 50 8.93 -12.74 -6.32
N GLY A 51 8.42 -11.52 -6.34
CA GLY A 51 8.84 -10.45 -5.44
C GLY A 51 7.89 -10.30 -4.25
N CYS A 52 8.42 -10.08 -3.07
CA CYS A 52 7.68 -9.71 -1.87
C CYS A 52 8.06 -8.27 -1.49
N LEU A 53 7.23 -7.30 -1.87
CA LEU A 53 7.49 -5.87 -1.68
C LEU A 53 6.81 -5.39 -0.39
N GLN A 54 7.57 -5.25 0.69
CA GLN A 54 7.05 -5.01 2.03
C GLN A 54 7.87 -3.95 2.77
N ASP A 55 7.26 -3.29 3.74
CA ASP A 55 7.99 -2.54 4.76
C ASP A 55 8.52 -3.53 5.82
N ILE A 56 9.82 -3.77 5.83
CA ILE A 56 10.47 -4.71 6.76
C ILE A 56 11.11 -3.97 7.94
N THR A 57 11.60 -2.76 7.74
CA THR A 57 12.38 -2.01 8.73
C THR A 57 11.79 -0.64 9.09
N GLY A 58 10.73 -0.19 8.42
CA GLY A 58 10.09 1.09 8.67
C GLY A 58 8.94 1.04 9.70
N ASN A 59 8.13 2.09 9.69
CA ASN A 59 7.08 2.29 10.70
C ASN A 59 5.90 1.30 10.61
N THR A 60 5.71 0.63 9.46
CA THR A 60 4.67 -0.38 9.25
C THR A 60 5.26 -1.81 9.16
N SER A 61 6.48 -2.00 9.66
CA SER A 61 7.21 -3.27 9.58
C SER A 61 6.47 -4.45 10.23
N GLY A 62 5.69 -4.21 11.28
CA GLY A 62 4.86 -5.26 11.88
C GLY A 62 3.86 -5.87 10.89
N LEU A 63 3.23 -5.02 10.06
CA LEU A 63 2.34 -5.46 9.00
C LEU A 63 3.11 -6.13 7.86
N GLY A 64 4.19 -5.49 7.38
CA GLY A 64 5.00 -6.03 6.30
C GLY A 64 5.61 -7.40 6.59
N LEU A 65 6.15 -7.59 7.80
CA LEU A 65 6.67 -8.88 8.26
C LEU A 65 5.59 -9.96 8.37
N SER A 66 4.36 -9.58 8.76
CA SER A 66 3.24 -10.52 8.83
C SER A 66 2.84 -11.01 7.45
N VAL A 67 2.74 -10.12 6.46
CA VAL A 67 2.47 -10.46 5.06
C VAL A 67 3.59 -11.33 4.48
N GLN A 68 4.85 -10.96 4.72
CA GLN A 68 6.00 -11.73 4.26
C GLN A 68 5.96 -13.17 4.80
N LYS A 69 5.70 -13.34 6.09
CA LYS A 69 5.62 -14.68 6.72
C LYS A 69 4.49 -15.52 6.12
N GLY A 70 3.31 -14.92 5.91
CA GLY A 70 2.18 -15.61 5.27
C GLY A 70 2.49 -16.02 3.84
N ALA A 71 3.09 -15.13 3.05
CA ALA A 71 3.53 -15.44 1.69
C ALA A 71 4.59 -16.54 1.66
N GLN A 72 5.58 -16.50 2.58
CA GLN A 72 6.60 -17.55 2.68
C GLN A 72 6.01 -18.90 3.04
N ALA A 73 5.06 -18.95 3.98
CA ALA A 73 4.39 -20.19 4.34
C ALA A 73 3.64 -20.80 3.14
N ALA A 74 2.96 -19.98 2.34
CA ALA A 74 2.30 -20.44 1.12
C ALA A 74 3.31 -20.95 0.07
N VAL A 75 4.44 -20.26 -0.10
CA VAL A 75 5.53 -20.69 -0.99
C VAL A 75 6.10 -22.06 -0.53
N ASP A 76 6.33 -22.21 0.76
CA ASP A 76 6.87 -23.46 1.33
C ASP A 76 5.89 -24.62 1.10
N GLU A 77 4.60 -24.41 1.34
CA GLU A 77 3.56 -25.40 1.11
C GLU A 77 3.46 -25.80 -0.38
N ILE A 78 3.42 -24.82 -1.29
CA ILE A 78 3.36 -25.09 -2.74
C ILE A 78 4.61 -25.88 -3.17
N ASN A 79 5.78 -25.50 -2.68
CA ASN A 79 7.05 -26.15 -3.01
C ASN A 79 7.14 -27.57 -2.44
N ALA A 80 6.60 -27.82 -1.24
CA ALA A 80 6.52 -29.14 -0.64
C ALA A 80 5.58 -30.07 -1.44
N ASN A 81 4.55 -29.51 -2.07
CA ASN A 81 3.61 -30.23 -2.93
C ASN A 81 4.08 -30.37 -4.39
N GLY A 82 5.35 -30.08 -4.70
CA GLY A 82 5.95 -30.27 -6.02
C GLY A 82 5.99 -29.02 -6.89
N GLY A 83 5.66 -27.85 -6.35
CA GLY A 83 5.70 -26.56 -7.05
C GLY A 83 4.55 -26.39 -8.06
N ILE A 84 4.69 -25.40 -8.93
CA ILE A 84 3.72 -25.13 -10.01
C ILE A 84 4.25 -25.74 -11.31
N ASN A 85 3.55 -26.72 -11.83
CA ASN A 85 3.98 -27.48 -13.03
C ASN A 85 5.41 -28.08 -12.88
N GLY A 86 5.77 -28.50 -11.68
CA GLY A 86 7.08 -29.06 -11.38
C GLY A 86 8.17 -28.02 -11.09
N LYS A 87 7.88 -26.72 -11.21
CA LYS A 87 8.80 -25.63 -10.92
C LYS A 87 8.63 -25.13 -9.49
N LYS A 88 9.71 -24.92 -8.77
CA LYS A 88 9.68 -24.32 -7.45
C LYS A 88 9.48 -22.80 -7.52
N ILE A 89 8.81 -22.25 -6.52
CA ILE A 89 8.71 -20.81 -6.32
C ILE A 89 9.89 -20.37 -5.48
N VAL A 90 10.56 -19.30 -5.90
CA VAL A 90 11.58 -18.57 -5.12
C VAL A 90 11.06 -17.18 -4.87
N MET A 91 11.00 -16.76 -3.59
CA MET A 91 10.50 -15.46 -3.19
C MET A 91 11.64 -14.55 -2.72
N ASN A 92 11.87 -13.46 -3.44
CA ASN A 92 12.79 -12.39 -3.04
C ASN A 92 12.04 -11.29 -2.30
N THR A 93 12.55 -10.89 -1.15
CA THR A 93 11.97 -9.78 -0.38
C THR A 93 12.67 -8.47 -0.68
N TYR A 94 11.87 -7.43 -0.93
CA TYR A 94 12.30 -6.06 -1.19
C TYR A 94 11.75 -5.17 -0.08
N ASP A 95 12.66 -4.59 0.71
CA ASP A 95 12.30 -3.70 1.82
C ASP A 95 12.01 -2.30 1.31
N THR A 96 10.79 -1.85 1.45
CA THR A 96 10.38 -0.47 1.09
C THR A 96 10.73 0.54 2.15
N LYS A 97 11.07 0.10 3.36
CA LYS A 97 11.35 0.96 4.55
C LYS A 97 10.20 1.91 4.90
N GLY A 98 8.99 1.69 4.36
CA GLY A 98 7.88 2.63 4.47
C GLY A 98 8.06 3.92 3.67
N ASP A 99 9.07 3.99 2.78
CA ASP A 99 9.41 5.14 1.95
C ASP A 99 8.95 4.94 0.51
N VAL A 100 8.27 5.95 -0.06
CA VAL A 100 7.70 5.87 -1.40
C VAL A 100 8.77 5.81 -2.50
N THR A 101 9.91 6.48 -2.31
CA THR A 101 11.01 6.48 -3.28
C THR A 101 11.70 5.14 -3.29
N GLU A 102 11.98 4.58 -2.11
CA GLU A 102 12.56 3.25 -1.97
C GLU A 102 11.63 2.18 -2.55
N ALA A 103 10.31 2.31 -2.34
CA ALA A 103 9.34 1.39 -2.91
C ALA A 103 9.34 1.37 -4.43
N VAL A 104 9.39 2.54 -5.09
CA VAL A 104 9.49 2.62 -6.55
C VAL A 104 10.81 2.01 -7.05
N ASN A 105 11.93 2.29 -6.40
CA ASN A 105 13.23 1.73 -6.77
C ASN A 105 13.24 0.21 -6.59
N SER A 106 12.72 -0.29 -5.49
CA SER A 106 12.60 -1.72 -5.19
C SER A 106 11.70 -2.43 -6.21
N TYR A 107 10.56 -1.82 -6.55
CA TYR A 107 9.66 -2.34 -7.59
C TYR A 107 10.37 -2.44 -8.94
N ILE A 108 11.04 -1.36 -9.39
CA ILE A 108 11.79 -1.34 -10.65
C ILE A 108 12.88 -2.43 -10.65
N THR A 109 13.63 -2.57 -9.56
CA THR A 109 14.65 -3.62 -9.42
C THR A 109 14.02 -5.01 -9.58
N ALA A 110 12.92 -5.28 -8.87
CA ALA A 110 12.24 -6.56 -8.94
C ALA A 110 11.80 -6.92 -10.37
N VAL A 111 11.21 -5.97 -11.11
CA VAL A 111 10.63 -6.25 -12.43
C VAL A 111 11.63 -6.16 -13.58
N THR A 112 12.73 -5.37 -13.46
CA THR A 112 13.67 -5.16 -14.57
C THR A 112 14.99 -5.93 -14.40
N VAL A 113 15.49 -6.06 -13.18
CA VAL A 113 16.76 -6.73 -12.88
C VAL A 113 16.51 -8.20 -12.55
N ASP A 114 15.65 -8.45 -11.57
CA ASP A 114 15.37 -9.81 -11.09
C ASP A 114 14.29 -10.52 -11.91
N GLN A 115 13.54 -9.77 -12.73
CA GLN A 115 12.53 -10.28 -13.66
C GLN A 115 11.48 -11.19 -12.99
N VAL A 116 10.97 -10.76 -11.83
CA VAL A 116 9.95 -11.49 -11.10
C VAL A 116 8.67 -11.60 -11.92
N SER A 117 7.95 -12.70 -11.75
CA SER A 117 6.68 -12.99 -12.46
C SER A 117 5.45 -12.43 -11.74
N LEU A 118 5.58 -12.09 -10.47
CA LEU A 118 4.51 -11.60 -9.59
C LEU A 118 5.14 -10.78 -8.47
N ILE A 119 4.43 -9.74 -8.02
CA ILE A 119 4.74 -9.02 -6.78
C ILE A 119 3.64 -9.30 -5.74
N VAL A 120 4.02 -9.76 -4.56
CA VAL A 120 3.19 -9.85 -3.35
C VAL A 120 3.38 -8.59 -2.52
N GLY A 121 2.29 -7.85 -2.29
CA GLY A 121 2.32 -6.56 -1.63
C GLY A 121 2.23 -5.38 -2.63
N PRO A 122 2.37 -4.14 -2.18
CA PRO A 122 2.53 -3.71 -0.79
C PRO A 122 1.20 -3.74 0.00
N PRO A 123 1.24 -3.77 1.34
CA PRO A 123 0.03 -3.71 2.16
C PRO A 123 -0.42 -2.27 2.44
N VAL A 124 0.48 -1.30 2.32
CA VAL A 124 0.27 0.10 2.70
C VAL A 124 -0.17 0.94 1.50
N ALA A 125 -1.26 1.68 1.65
CA ALA A 125 -1.86 2.44 0.55
C ALA A 125 -0.93 3.51 -0.05
N ASN A 126 -0.17 4.25 0.77
CA ASN A 126 0.78 5.24 0.27
C ASN A 126 1.84 4.60 -0.65
N ILE A 127 2.31 3.41 -0.28
CA ILE A 127 3.31 2.66 -1.06
C ILE A 127 2.68 2.11 -2.34
N ALA A 128 1.48 1.55 -2.28
CA ALA A 128 0.77 1.07 -3.46
C ALA A 128 0.47 2.21 -4.44
N ASN A 129 0.06 3.38 -3.93
CA ASN A 129 -0.16 4.58 -4.73
C ASN A 129 1.13 5.08 -5.41
N ALA A 130 2.30 4.90 -4.80
CA ALA A 130 3.57 5.32 -5.39
C ALA A 130 3.99 4.46 -6.60
N ILE A 131 3.66 3.16 -6.59
CA ILE A 131 4.09 2.23 -7.65
C ILE A 131 3.05 2.02 -8.76
N LYS A 132 1.78 2.38 -8.57
CA LYS A 132 0.68 2.05 -9.48
C LYS A 132 0.89 2.56 -10.91
N GLU A 133 1.35 3.80 -11.08
CA GLU A 133 1.62 4.38 -12.41
C GLU A 133 2.81 3.68 -13.07
N THR A 134 3.87 3.40 -12.29
CA THR A 134 5.04 2.68 -12.78
C THR A 134 4.68 1.26 -13.23
N SER A 135 3.73 0.61 -12.54
CA SER A 135 3.31 -0.76 -12.85
C SER A 135 2.68 -0.90 -14.24
N GLU A 136 2.06 0.16 -14.78
CA GLU A 136 1.48 0.16 -16.12
C GLU A 136 2.51 -0.08 -17.25
N GLY A 137 3.78 0.21 -17.00
CA GLY A 137 4.89 -0.01 -17.93
C GLY A 137 5.36 -1.46 -18.03
N TYR A 138 4.89 -2.33 -17.15
CA TYR A 138 5.33 -3.73 -17.04
C TYR A 138 4.15 -4.71 -17.05
N ASP A 139 4.41 -5.97 -17.44
CA ASP A 139 3.39 -7.04 -17.43
C ASP A 139 3.56 -7.94 -16.20
N VAL A 140 3.79 -7.33 -15.04
CA VAL A 140 3.98 -8.03 -13.77
C VAL A 140 2.82 -7.66 -12.83
N PRO A 141 1.94 -8.60 -12.47
CA PRO A 141 0.85 -8.34 -11.55
C PRO A 141 1.37 -8.04 -10.15
N VAL A 142 0.73 -7.08 -9.49
CA VAL A 142 0.96 -6.68 -8.11
C VAL A 142 -0.29 -7.05 -7.31
N VAL A 143 -0.16 -8.00 -6.41
CA VAL A 143 -1.25 -8.49 -5.57
C VAL A 143 -1.00 -8.08 -4.14
N GLY A 144 -1.74 -7.09 -3.67
CA GLY A 144 -1.51 -6.45 -2.39
C GLY A 144 -2.72 -6.40 -1.46
N LEU A 145 -2.52 -5.78 -0.32
CA LEU A 145 -3.54 -5.58 0.70
C LEU A 145 -3.97 -4.11 0.83
N ALA A 146 -3.42 -3.21 0.00
CA ALA A 146 -3.80 -1.80 0.03
C ALA A 146 -5.27 -1.63 -0.35
N MET A 147 -6.03 -0.97 0.51
CA MET A 147 -7.49 -0.90 0.47
C MET A 147 -8.02 0.40 -0.13
N ASP A 148 -7.17 1.40 -0.33
CA ASP A 148 -7.54 2.64 -1.01
C ASP A 148 -7.90 2.34 -2.47
N PRO A 149 -9.14 2.62 -2.91
CA PRO A 149 -9.56 2.38 -4.30
C PRO A 149 -8.65 3.03 -5.35
N ALA A 150 -8.00 4.15 -5.02
CA ALA A 150 -7.07 4.83 -5.91
C ALA A 150 -5.80 4.00 -6.21
N CYS A 151 -5.53 2.93 -5.44
CA CYS A 151 -4.45 2.00 -5.73
C CYS A 151 -4.76 1.07 -6.92
N GLN A 152 -6.05 0.79 -7.17
CA GLN A 152 -6.50 -0.15 -8.20
C GLN A 152 -7.19 0.54 -9.37
N THR A 153 -7.70 1.76 -9.17
CA THR A 153 -8.56 2.44 -10.16
C THR A 153 -8.10 3.88 -10.37
N LYS A 154 -7.97 4.27 -11.62
CA LYS A 154 -7.67 5.64 -12.06
C LYS A 154 -8.85 6.57 -11.79
N SER A 155 -8.62 7.88 -11.80
CA SER A 155 -9.66 8.90 -11.56
C SER A 155 -10.87 8.79 -12.48
N GLU A 156 -10.67 8.27 -13.69
CA GLU A 156 -11.72 8.06 -14.69
C GLU A 156 -12.51 6.75 -14.48
N GLY A 157 -12.25 6.03 -13.38
CA GLY A 157 -12.89 4.74 -13.10
C GLY A 157 -12.31 3.57 -13.89
N VAL A 158 -11.18 3.75 -14.58
CA VAL A 158 -10.49 2.69 -15.33
C VAL A 158 -9.54 1.95 -14.40
N PRO A 159 -9.59 0.61 -14.31
CA PRO A 159 -8.65 -0.14 -13.49
C PRO A 159 -7.20 0.01 -13.98
N TYR A 160 -6.24 0.03 -13.05
CA TYR A 160 -4.85 -0.25 -13.37
C TYR A 160 -4.72 -1.72 -13.74
N LYS A 161 -4.03 -2.03 -14.86
CA LYS A 161 -4.01 -3.40 -15.41
C LYS A 161 -3.30 -4.41 -14.51
N ASN A 162 -2.36 -3.94 -13.69
CA ASN A 162 -1.49 -4.79 -12.89
C ASN A 162 -1.70 -4.68 -11.38
N MET A 163 -2.62 -3.83 -10.90
CA MET A 163 -2.83 -3.61 -9.47
C MET A 163 -4.08 -4.34 -8.97
N PHE A 164 -3.89 -5.30 -8.08
CA PHE A 164 -4.96 -6.13 -7.52
C PHE A 164 -4.97 -6.06 -5.99
N ALA A 165 -6.16 -5.98 -5.39
CA ALA A 165 -6.35 -6.02 -3.94
C ALA A 165 -7.05 -7.30 -3.50
N LEU A 166 -6.60 -7.88 -2.39
CA LEU A 166 -7.17 -9.08 -1.78
C LEU A 166 -8.15 -8.79 -0.64
N GLN A 167 -8.31 -7.52 -0.30
CA GLN A 167 -9.17 -7.10 0.82
C GLN A 167 -10.32 -6.21 0.34
N PRO A 168 -11.41 -6.10 1.12
CA PRO A 168 -12.49 -5.16 0.85
C PRO A 168 -11.94 -3.73 0.74
N SER A 169 -12.42 -2.99 -0.24
CA SER A 169 -12.02 -1.60 -0.45
C SER A 169 -12.34 -0.72 0.77
N ALA A 170 -11.65 0.40 0.90
CA ALA A 170 -11.97 1.40 1.92
C ALA A 170 -13.42 1.88 1.83
N THR A 171 -13.97 1.98 0.60
CA THR A 171 -15.39 2.30 0.40
C THR A 171 -16.31 1.30 1.10
N THR A 172 -16.07 0.00 0.86
CA THR A 172 -16.86 -1.08 1.51
C THR A 172 -16.69 -1.07 3.02
N GLN A 173 -15.49 -0.82 3.53
CA GLN A 173 -15.22 -0.79 4.97
C GLN A 173 -15.91 0.38 5.65
N GLY A 174 -15.81 1.59 5.09
CA GLY A 174 -16.47 2.79 5.63
C GLY A 174 -17.98 2.62 5.70
N ASP A 175 -18.59 2.11 4.62
CA ASP A 175 -20.01 1.81 4.55
C ASP A 175 -20.46 0.80 5.65
N ILE A 176 -19.76 -0.32 5.75
CA ILE A 176 -20.08 -1.37 6.75
C ILE A 176 -19.95 -0.82 8.17
N MET A 177 -18.91 -0.05 8.47
CA MET A 177 -18.70 0.47 9.82
C MET A 177 -19.72 1.55 10.19
N ALA A 178 -20.14 2.39 9.26
CA ALA A 178 -21.23 3.34 9.47
C ALA A 178 -22.57 2.62 9.68
N ALA A 179 -22.90 1.64 8.82
CA ALA A 179 -24.10 0.84 8.97
C ALA A 179 -24.13 0.08 10.31
N PHE A 180 -23.01 -0.46 10.75
CA PHE A 180 -22.86 -1.09 12.06
C PHE A 180 -23.14 -0.08 13.18
N ALA A 181 -22.55 1.12 13.11
CA ALA A 181 -22.73 2.14 14.13
C ALA A 181 -24.20 2.58 14.26
N VAL A 182 -24.87 2.83 13.14
CA VAL A 182 -26.30 3.16 13.09
C VAL A 182 -27.15 2.04 13.66
N LYS A 183 -26.89 0.80 13.27
CA LYS A 183 -27.61 -0.39 13.77
C LYS A 183 -27.49 -0.54 15.29
N ASN A 184 -26.36 -0.13 15.88
CA ASN A 184 -26.12 -0.16 17.32
C ASN A 184 -26.68 1.09 18.05
N GLY A 185 -27.34 1.99 17.33
CA GLY A 185 -28.04 3.14 17.91
C GLY A 185 -27.16 4.36 18.20
N TYR A 186 -25.92 4.40 17.68
CA TYR A 186 -25.03 5.57 17.80
C TYR A 186 -25.56 6.69 16.91
N LYS A 187 -25.56 7.92 17.42
CA LYS A 187 -26.16 9.09 16.76
C LYS A 187 -25.20 10.27 16.65
N THR A 188 -24.21 10.32 17.52
CA THR A 188 -23.22 11.41 17.54
C THR A 188 -21.83 10.85 17.31
N PHE A 189 -21.09 11.46 16.37
CA PHE A 189 -19.81 10.95 15.93
C PHE A 189 -18.74 12.02 15.99
N GLY A 190 -17.54 11.59 16.43
CA GLY A 190 -16.29 12.28 16.14
C GLY A 190 -15.49 11.48 15.15
N ILE A 191 -14.61 12.13 14.40
CA ILE A 191 -13.69 11.49 13.49
C ILE A 191 -12.28 11.97 13.81
N LEU A 192 -11.34 11.04 13.97
CA LEU A 192 -9.91 11.35 14.11
C LEU A 192 -9.14 10.57 13.05
N TYR A 193 -8.59 11.26 12.07
CA TYR A 193 -7.92 10.63 10.94
C TYR A 193 -6.58 11.26 10.60
N ASN A 194 -5.67 10.44 10.08
CA ASN A 194 -4.38 10.91 9.57
C ASN A 194 -4.52 11.38 8.12
N GLN A 195 -4.43 12.70 7.89
CA GLN A 195 -4.59 13.30 6.56
C GLN A 195 -3.44 12.99 5.59
N GLU A 196 -2.31 12.48 6.08
CA GLU A 196 -1.15 12.08 5.27
C GLU A 196 -1.13 10.59 4.97
N ASN A 197 -2.07 9.82 5.54
CA ASN A 197 -2.21 8.40 5.33
C ASN A 197 -3.35 8.12 4.35
N ALA A 198 -3.02 7.67 3.14
CA ALA A 198 -4.00 7.41 2.08
C ALA A 198 -5.09 6.39 2.51
N TYR A 199 -4.77 5.38 3.33
CA TYR A 199 -5.75 4.47 3.91
C TYR A 199 -6.74 5.22 4.81
N SER A 200 -6.24 6.02 5.75
CA SER A 200 -7.07 6.78 6.68
C SER A 200 -8.01 7.75 5.95
N VAL A 201 -7.47 8.46 4.96
CA VAL A 201 -8.24 9.41 4.12
C VAL A 201 -9.31 8.70 3.30
N SER A 202 -8.99 7.54 2.70
CA SER A 202 -9.92 6.82 1.82
C SER A 202 -11.15 6.26 2.54
N LEU A 203 -11.07 6.10 3.86
CA LEU A 203 -12.16 5.61 4.71
C LEU A 203 -13.12 6.71 5.18
N LEU A 204 -12.72 7.99 5.09
CA LEU A 204 -13.49 9.11 5.65
C LEU A 204 -14.81 9.32 4.90
N ALA A 205 -14.76 9.61 3.60
CA ALA A 205 -15.94 9.91 2.81
C ALA A 205 -16.97 8.76 2.83
N PRO A 206 -16.61 7.49 2.59
CA PRO A 206 -17.57 6.40 2.63
C PRO A 206 -18.31 6.26 3.96
N PHE A 207 -17.61 6.51 5.08
CA PHE A 207 -18.25 6.49 6.39
C PHE A 207 -19.26 7.63 6.56
N VAL A 208 -18.85 8.85 6.22
CA VAL A 208 -19.71 10.05 6.35
C VAL A 208 -20.91 9.98 5.41
N ASP A 209 -20.69 9.58 4.16
CA ASP A 209 -21.75 9.47 3.14
C ASP A 209 -22.80 8.42 3.58
N ARG A 210 -22.36 7.29 4.12
CA ARG A 210 -23.27 6.26 4.61
C ARG A 210 -24.08 6.71 5.83
N LEU A 211 -23.48 7.48 6.77
CA LEU A 211 -24.21 8.09 7.88
C LEU A 211 -25.28 9.07 7.38
N ALA A 212 -24.98 9.84 6.33
CA ALA A 212 -25.90 10.79 5.74
C ALA A 212 -27.15 10.12 5.14
N GLU A 213 -27.06 8.90 4.64
CA GLU A 213 -28.21 8.11 4.18
C GLU A 213 -29.20 7.82 5.31
N ASP A 214 -28.73 7.71 6.56
CA ASP A 214 -29.52 7.53 7.76
C ASP A 214 -29.89 8.88 8.45
N ASN A 215 -29.67 10.02 7.75
CA ASN A 215 -29.90 11.39 8.23
C ASN A 215 -29.04 11.76 9.46
N ILE A 216 -27.87 11.18 9.58
CA ILE A 216 -26.88 11.53 10.61
C ILE A 216 -25.78 12.36 9.93
N THR A 217 -25.56 13.56 10.48
CA THR A 217 -24.51 14.47 10.01
C THR A 217 -23.41 14.58 11.05
N VAL A 218 -22.17 14.46 10.63
CA VAL A 218 -21.00 14.76 11.47
C VAL A 218 -20.68 16.25 11.29
N ASP A 219 -20.67 17.00 12.37
CA ASP A 219 -20.30 18.42 12.35
C ASP A 219 -18.80 18.56 11.99
N ASP A 220 -18.46 19.53 11.15
CA ASP A 220 -17.06 19.75 10.72
C ASP A 220 -16.10 19.95 11.90
N SER A 221 -16.58 20.53 13.01
CA SER A 221 -15.79 20.71 14.24
C SER A 221 -15.50 19.39 14.97
N MET A 222 -16.21 18.32 14.61
CA MET A 222 -16.01 16.96 15.11
C MET A 222 -15.12 16.10 14.19
N ILE A 223 -14.62 16.67 13.11
CA ILE A 223 -13.68 16.01 12.19
C ILE A 223 -12.28 16.56 12.45
N VAL A 224 -11.46 15.79 13.15
CA VAL A 224 -10.11 16.18 13.55
C VAL A 224 -9.09 15.49 12.64
N ALA A 225 -8.39 16.29 11.84
CA ALA A 225 -7.28 15.83 11.02
C ALA A 225 -5.95 16.01 11.75
N TYR A 226 -5.02 15.08 11.55
CA TYR A 226 -3.65 15.21 12.05
C TYR A 226 -2.63 14.69 11.03
N GLY A 227 -1.36 15.09 11.16
CA GLY A 227 -0.25 14.62 10.33
C GLY A 227 0.66 13.60 11.03
N ALA A 228 1.61 13.04 10.31
CA ALA A 228 2.52 12.02 10.84
C ALA A 228 3.41 12.52 11.99
N ALA A 229 3.64 13.83 12.07
CA ALA A 229 4.42 14.46 13.15
C ALA A 229 3.61 14.69 14.45
N ASP A 230 2.28 14.60 14.39
CA ASP A 230 1.40 14.84 15.52
C ASP A 230 1.33 13.59 16.40
N THR A 231 1.83 13.69 17.63
CA THR A 231 1.88 12.59 18.61
C THR A 231 1.10 12.86 19.88
N ASP A 232 0.59 14.08 20.06
CA ASP A 232 -0.25 14.44 21.22
C ASP A 232 -1.73 14.11 20.95
N TYR A 233 -2.04 12.84 20.98
CA TYR A 233 -3.41 12.37 20.74
C TYR A 233 -4.41 12.83 21.80
N LYS A 234 -3.98 13.21 23.01
CA LYS A 234 -4.88 13.76 24.02
C LYS A 234 -5.45 15.10 23.58
N THR A 235 -4.59 15.99 23.11
CA THR A 235 -5.03 17.30 22.59
C THR A 235 -5.96 17.13 21.39
N LEU A 236 -5.67 16.19 20.48
CA LEU A 236 -6.49 15.91 19.31
C LEU A 236 -7.87 15.32 19.67
N LEU A 237 -7.92 14.45 20.67
CA LEU A 237 -9.17 13.82 21.12
C LEU A 237 -10.04 14.72 22.00
N LEU A 238 -9.45 15.72 22.65
CA LEU A 238 -10.14 16.51 23.67
C LEU A 238 -11.46 17.14 23.20
N PRO A 239 -11.57 17.71 21.97
CA PRO A 239 -12.86 18.21 21.47
C PRO A 239 -13.94 17.14 21.39
N LEU A 240 -13.59 15.94 20.91
CA LEU A 240 -14.48 14.81 20.70
C LEU A 240 -14.95 14.21 22.04
N VAL A 241 -14.02 14.09 22.99
CA VAL A 241 -14.32 13.59 24.35
C VAL A 241 -15.20 14.59 25.10
N ASN A 242 -14.92 15.90 25.02
CA ASN A 242 -15.73 16.93 25.66
C ASN A 242 -17.15 17.04 25.09
N ALA A 243 -17.31 16.76 23.79
CA ALA A 243 -18.61 16.70 23.13
C ALA A 243 -19.41 15.44 23.54
N ASN A 244 -18.76 14.49 24.22
CA ASN A 244 -19.34 13.23 24.66
C ASN A 244 -20.05 12.49 23.52
N VAL A 245 -19.37 12.38 22.36
CA VAL A 245 -19.90 11.66 21.19
C VAL A 245 -20.09 10.17 21.51
N ASP A 246 -21.07 9.53 20.90
CA ASP A 246 -21.36 8.10 21.10
C ASP A 246 -20.22 7.23 20.59
N ALA A 247 -19.62 7.64 19.47
CA ALA A 247 -18.50 6.93 18.87
C ALA A 247 -17.49 7.87 18.19
N ILE A 248 -16.21 7.49 18.24
CA ILE A 248 -15.14 8.11 17.46
C ILE A 248 -14.75 7.13 16.35
N TYR A 249 -14.93 7.55 15.09
CA TYR A 249 -14.39 6.83 13.94
C TYR A 249 -12.92 7.17 13.76
N CYS A 250 -12.09 6.14 13.82
CA CYS A 250 -10.64 6.30 13.93
C CYS A 250 -9.90 5.34 12.98
N PRO A 251 -9.95 5.55 11.64
CA PRO A 251 -9.28 4.70 10.67
C PRO A 251 -7.78 4.97 10.65
N ASN A 252 -7.02 4.22 11.43
CA ASN A 252 -5.57 4.37 11.58
C ASN A 252 -4.89 3.01 11.63
N TYR A 253 -3.56 2.97 11.39
CA TYR A 253 -2.80 1.76 11.56
C TYR A 253 -2.63 1.39 13.05
N THR A 254 -2.38 0.12 13.32
CA THR A 254 -2.37 -0.47 14.67
C THR A 254 -1.55 0.34 15.68
N GLN A 255 -0.37 0.82 15.34
CA GLN A 255 0.47 1.58 16.29
C GLN A 255 -0.18 2.90 16.71
N GLN A 256 -0.70 3.66 15.76
CA GLN A 256 -1.42 4.91 16.04
C GLN A 256 -2.71 4.63 16.81
N LEU A 257 -3.43 3.58 16.43
CA LEU A 257 -4.67 3.20 17.11
C LEU A 257 -4.43 2.86 18.59
N VAL A 258 -3.33 2.16 18.92
CA VAL A 258 -2.92 1.89 20.30
C VAL A 258 -2.66 3.18 21.08
N ALA A 259 -1.95 4.13 20.49
CA ALA A 259 -1.66 5.41 21.13
C ALA A 259 -2.94 6.26 21.34
N ILE A 260 -3.83 6.25 20.34
CA ILE A 260 -5.13 6.94 20.38
C ILE A 260 -6.03 6.34 21.46
N GLU A 261 -6.14 5.01 21.55
CA GLU A 261 -6.94 4.33 22.56
C GLU A 261 -6.40 4.58 23.98
N THR A 262 -5.06 4.56 24.11
CA THR A 262 -4.41 4.92 25.38
C THR A 262 -4.79 6.34 25.80
N ALA A 263 -4.70 7.30 24.89
CA ALA A 263 -5.07 8.70 25.15
C ALA A 263 -6.58 8.85 25.48
N ALA A 264 -7.46 8.17 24.76
CA ALA A 264 -8.90 8.18 24.98
C ALA A 264 -9.26 7.63 26.39
N THR A 265 -8.63 6.52 26.76
CA THR A 265 -8.78 5.92 28.10
C THR A 265 -8.30 6.87 29.19
N GLU A 266 -7.15 7.52 29.04
CA GLU A 266 -6.61 8.49 30.01
C GLU A 266 -7.46 9.76 30.12
N LEU A 267 -8.15 10.17 29.04
CA LEU A 267 -9.15 11.25 29.06
C LEU A 267 -10.48 10.83 29.65
N GLY A 268 -10.66 9.54 29.97
CA GLY A 268 -11.89 9.01 30.54
C GLY A 268 -13.03 8.87 29.55
N TYR A 269 -12.75 8.79 28.24
CA TYR A 269 -13.76 8.58 27.21
C TYR A 269 -14.50 7.28 27.43
N LYS A 270 -15.85 7.31 27.34
CA LYS A 270 -16.73 6.17 27.58
C LYS A 270 -17.49 5.70 26.34
N GLY A 271 -17.40 6.45 25.26
CA GLY A 271 -17.99 6.06 23.98
C GLY A 271 -17.20 4.94 23.31
N LYS A 272 -17.50 4.68 22.06
CA LYS A 272 -16.90 3.60 21.29
C LYS A 272 -15.85 4.14 20.31
N ILE A 273 -14.81 3.37 20.11
CA ILE A 273 -13.87 3.59 19.01
C ILE A 273 -14.20 2.61 17.90
N ILE A 274 -14.42 3.14 16.70
CA ILE A 274 -14.73 2.38 15.49
C ILE A 274 -13.59 2.56 14.52
N THR A 275 -13.05 1.48 14.00
CA THR A 275 -11.92 1.51 13.07
C THR A 275 -12.10 0.55 11.91
N GLY A 276 -11.19 0.57 10.94
CA GLY A 276 -11.13 -0.40 9.86
C GLY A 276 -10.48 -1.73 10.28
N LEU A 277 -9.79 -2.37 9.36
CA LEU A 277 -9.14 -3.68 9.60
C LEU A 277 -8.00 -3.65 10.63
N ASP A 278 -7.45 -2.49 10.94
CA ASP A 278 -6.31 -2.36 11.86
C ASP A 278 -6.65 -2.58 13.34
N GLY A 279 -7.92 -2.68 13.67
CA GLY A 279 -8.40 -3.17 14.97
C GLY A 279 -8.35 -4.69 15.12
N ALA A 280 -7.81 -5.43 14.15
CA ALA A 280 -7.71 -6.90 14.13
C ALA A 280 -6.92 -7.48 15.32
N PRO A 281 -6.91 -8.79 15.55
CA PRO A 281 -6.39 -9.43 16.78
C PRO A 281 -5.00 -8.99 17.24
N GLY A 282 -4.12 -8.54 16.34
CA GLY A 282 -2.82 -7.96 16.67
C GLY A 282 -2.88 -6.70 17.53
N PHE A 283 -3.95 -5.91 17.41
CA PHE A 283 -4.18 -4.73 18.24
C PHE A 283 -4.32 -5.11 19.71
N ASN A 284 -5.16 -6.08 20.05
CA ASN A 284 -5.41 -6.52 21.42
C ASN A 284 -4.12 -6.93 22.12
N THR A 285 -3.24 -7.65 21.41
CA THR A 285 -1.95 -8.10 21.95
C THR A 285 -1.00 -6.91 22.17
N THR A 286 -1.00 -5.93 21.26
CA THR A 286 -0.10 -4.77 21.35
C THR A 286 -0.57 -3.77 22.39
N TYR A 287 -1.88 -3.50 22.46
CA TYR A 287 -2.47 -2.58 23.43
C TYR A 287 -2.41 -3.16 24.87
N GLY A 288 -2.79 -4.41 25.04
CA GLY A 288 -2.76 -5.11 26.34
C GLY A 288 -3.73 -4.59 27.39
N GLY A 289 -4.61 -3.64 27.04
CA GLY A 289 -5.65 -3.06 27.86
C GLY A 289 -7.04 -3.65 27.60
N ASP A 290 -8.07 -3.01 28.14
CA ASP A 290 -9.47 -3.35 27.87
C ASP A 290 -9.86 -2.85 26.45
N CYS A 291 -10.20 -3.77 25.58
CA CYS A 291 -10.61 -3.53 24.20
C CYS A 291 -12.13 -3.60 23.99
N SER A 292 -12.93 -3.65 25.06
CA SER A 292 -14.40 -3.82 24.99
C SER A 292 -15.15 -2.64 24.36
N ASN A 293 -14.46 -1.51 24.18
CA ASN A 293 -15.00 -0.31 23.56
C ASN A 293 -14.58 -0.16 22.09
N ILE A 294 -13.72 -1.06 21.54
CA ILE A 294 -13.21 -0.98 20.18
C ILE A 294 -13.96 -1.94 19.28
N TYR A 295 -14.40 -1.40 18.12
CA TYR A 295 -15.03 -2.17 17.06
C TYR A 295 -14.26 -2.00 15.77
N TYR A 296 -14.00 -3.10 15.10
CA TYR A 296 -13.28 -3.12 13.83
C TYR A 296 -13.93 -4.08 12.85
N ILE A 297 -13.67 -3.87 11.59
CA ILE A 297 -14.04 -4.83 10.56
C ILE A 297 -12.98 -5.94 10.49
N ASN A 298 -13.43 -7.18 10.29
CA ASN A 298 -12.54 -8.29 10.02
C ASN A 298 -13.00 -8.98 8.71
N ASN A 299 -12.06 -9.24 7.83
CA ASN A 299 -12.30 -9.95 6.56
C ASN A 299 -12.12 -11.46 6.68
N ILE A 300 -11.70 -11.94 7.85
CA ILE A 300 -11.51 -13.36 8.16
C ILE A 300 -12.33 -13.68 9.41
N ASN A 301 -13.22 -14.65 9.32
CA ASN A 301 -13.88 -15.20 10.51
C ASN A 301 -12.93 -16.21 11.17
N THR A 302 -12.24 -15.77 12.22
CA THR A 302 -11.31 -16.63 12.97
C THR A 302 -12.00 -17.75 13.77
N GLU A 303 -13.34 -17.71 13.88
CA GLU A 303 -14.16 -18.78 14.48
C GLU A 303 -14.60 -19.82 13.46
N ASP A 304 -14.32 -19.63 12.17
CA ASP A 304 -14.59 -20.58 11.12
C ASP A 304 -13.63 -21.78 11.22
N GLU A 305 -14.19 -22.98 11.38
CA GLU A 305 -13.41 -24.20 11.57
C GLU A 305 -12.45 -24.50 10.39
N THR A 306 -12.75 -23.98 9.19
CA THR A 306 -11.89 -24.16 8.00
C THR A 306 -10.65 -23.26 8.03
N ILE A 307 -10.65 -22.22 8.88
CA ILE A 307 -9.56 -21.25 9.02
C ILE A 307 -8.73 -21.54 10.28
N ALA A 308 -9.34 -22.15 11.27
CA ALA A 308 -8.69 -22.48 12.55
C ALA A 308 -7.76 -23.71 12.51
N ALA A 309 -7.69 -24.41 11.38
CA ALA A 309 -6.84 -25.58 11.13
C ALA A 309 -5.50 -25.17 10.51
#